data_e5df95136ad98702c4c130b4648952b0
#
_entry.id   e5df95136ad98702c4c130b4648952b0
#
_cell.length_a   1.000
_cell.length_b   1.000
_cell.length_c   1.000
_cell.angle_alpha   90.00
_cell.angle_beta   90.00
_cell.angle_gamma   90.00
#
_symmetry.space_group_name_H-M   'P 1'
#
loop_
_entity.id
_entity.type
_entity.pdbx_description
1 polymer ?
#
loop_
_entity_poly.entity_id
_entity_poly.type
_entity_poly.pdbx_seq_one_letter_code
_entity_poly.pdbx_strand_id
1 'polypeptide(L)'
;EQRKNILKSNNITEIINSFLEDLIKNFSSEKTIYMRENRFDSFKTKIKPILGKSFKDEELANIVKLENKEFEDIIKKRFSEFRNKRSKAIQEATNLELEKRIFLQTVDFLWRSHLQYLEHLRQVIGLRGYAQKDPLEEFRREAFKLFENLLNKIKIDFITFLNNLEIINKEDVPIKNSNTLKKGLVNNPKCLLVIKKNE
;
A
#
# COMPACT_ATOMS: atom_id res chain seq x y z
N GLU A 1 3.67 8.48 19.51
CA GLU A 1 3.57 7.34 20.45
C GLU A 1 3.34 6.03 19.71
N GLN A 2 2.40 5.94 18.77
CA GLN A 2 2.16 4.74 17.94
C GLN A 2 3.41 4.30 17.16
N ARG A 3 4.17 5.26 16.58
CA ARG A 3 5.43 4.97 15.88
C ARG A 3 6.46 4.29 16.79
N LYS A 4 6.58 4.74 18.06
CA LYS A 4 7.50 4.13 19.06
C LYS A 4 7.03 2.74 19.44
N ASN A 5 5.73 2.53 19.56
CA ASN A 5 5.15 1.24 19.90
C ASN A 5 5.37 0.21 18.79
N ILE A 6 5.24 0.60 17.53
CA ILE A 6 5.51 -0.26 16.36
C ILE A 6 6.99 -0.64 16.28
N LEU A 7 7.89 0.30 16.62
CA LEU A 7 9.32 0.01 16.66
C LEU A 7 9.70 -0.97 17.78
N LYS A 8 8.97 -0.92 18.91
CA LYS A 8 9.26 -1.75 20.10
C LYS A 8 8.51 -3.08 20.10
N SER A 9 7.38 -3.18 19.42
CA SER A 9 6.53 -4.37 19.45
C SER A 9 6.74 -5.26 18.23
N ASN A 10 6.61 -6.58 18.42
CA ASN A 10 6.56 -7.54 17.31
C ASN A 10 5.19 -7.53 16.57
N ASN A 11 4.37 -6.52 16.78
CA ASN A 11 2.97 -6.45 16.29
C ASN A 11 2.82 -6.07 14.81
N ILE A 12 3.90 -5.99 14.03
CA ILE A 12 3.78 -5.66 12.60
C ILE A 12 2.90 -6.67 11.86
N THR A 13 2.92 -7.94 12.27
CA THR A 13 2.10 -8.99 11.67
C THR A 13 0.61 -8.76 11.88
N GLU A 14 0.20 -8.32 13.06
CA GLU A 14 -1.20 -7.99 13.37
C GLU A 14 -1.67 -6.78 12.55
N ILE A 15 -0.81 -5.77 12.42
CA ILE A 15 -1.09 -4.59 11.58
C ILE A 15 -1.27 -5.00 10.11
N ILE A 16 -0.38 -5.84 9.58
CA ILE A 16 -0.48 -6.35 8.22
C ILE A 16 -1.80 -7.09 8.01
N ASN A 17 -2.16 -7.98 8.93
CA ASN A 17 -3.40 -8.75 8.84
C ASN A 17 -4.63 -7.84 8.88
N SER A 18 -4.67 -6.88 9.80
CA SER A 18 -5.77 -5.90 9.90
C SER A 18 -5.91 -5.07 8.62
N PHE A 19 -4.79 -4.58 8.07
CA PHE A 19 -4.81 -3.79 6.82
C PHE A 19 -5.23 -4.62 5.62
N LEU A 20 -4.79 -5.86 5.55
CA LEU A 20 -5.20 -6.80 4.51
C LEU A 20 -6.71 -7.08 4.57
N GLU A 21 -7.25 -7.32 5.76
CA GLU A 21 -8.69 -7.54 5.93
C GLU A 21 -9.52 -6.32 5.53
N ASP A 22 -9.12 -5.12 5.95
CA ASP A 22 -9.80 -3.89 5.57
C ASP A 22 -9.78 -3.68 4.05
N LEU A 23 -8.64 -3.95 3.42
CA LEU A 23 -8.46 -3.82 1.97
C LEU A 23 -9.31 -4.83 1.21
N ILE A 24 -9.37 -6.07 1.68
CA ILE A 24 -10.20 -7.13 1.08
C ILE A 24 -11.68 -6.80 1.19
N LYS A 25 -12.16 -6.31 2.34
CA LYS A 25 -13.54 -5.85 2.52
C LYS A 25 -13.89 -4.72 1.54
N ASN A 26 -12.97 -3.76 1.38
CA ASN A 26 -13.15 -2.69 0.40
C ASN A 26 -13.24 -3.24 -1.02
N PHE A 27 -12.38 -4.18 -1.40
CA PHE A 27 -12.43 -4.83 -2.71
C PHE A 27 -13.73 -5.59 -2.94
N SER A 28 -14.24 -6.31 -1.94
CA SER A 28 -15.50 -7.04 -2.05
C SER A 28 -16.69 -6.09 -2.26
N SER A 29 -16.69 -4.97 -1.56
CA SER A 29 -17.71 -3.93 -1.73
C SER A 29 -17.65 -3.29 -3.12
N GLU A 30 -16.46 -2.89 -3.56
CA GLU A 30 -16.25 -2.32 -4.90
C GLU A 30 -16.57 -3.34 -5.99
N LYS A 31 -16.13 -4.58 -5.87
CA LYS A 31 -16.43 -5.67 -6.78
C LYS A 31 -17.93 -5.77 -7.04
N THR A 32 -18.75 -5.73 -5.99
CA THR A 32 -20.20 -5.81 -6.10
C THR A 32 -20.77 -4.68 -6.97
N ILE A 33 -20.21 -3.46 -6.86
CA ILE A 33 -20.62 -2.31 -7.67
C ILE A 33 -20.21 -2.52 -9.13
N TYR A 34 -18.96 -2.87 -9.38
CA TYR A 34 -18.45 -3.11 -10.74
C TYR A 34 -19.15 -4.29 -11.44
N MET A 35 -19.54 -5.30 -10.67
CA MET A 35 -20.33 -6.43 -11.19
C MET A 35 -21.72 -6.02 -11.67
N ARG A 36 -22.42 -5.18 -10.92
CA ARG A 36 -23.75 -4.64 -11.31
C ARG A 36 -23.68 -3.81 -12.59
N GLU A 37 -22.54 -3.13 -12.81
CA GLU A 37 -22.30 -2.30 -13.99
C GLU A 37 -21.67 -3.08 -15.17
N ASN A 38 -21.46 -4.40 -15.06
CA ASN A 38 -20.73 -5.22 -16.05
C ASN A 38 -19.33 -4.71 -16.42
N ARG A 39 -18.62 -4.06 -15.48
CA ARG A 39 -17.31 -3.43 -15.68
C ARG A 39 -16.16 -4.25 -15.08
N PHE A 40 -16.12 -5.53 -15.37
CA PHE A 40 -15.11 -6.47 -14.82
C PHE A 40 -13.67 -6.08 -15.14
N ASP A 41 -13.41 -5.67 -16.38
CA ASP A 41 -12.05 -5.31 -16.81
C ASP A 41 -11.54 -4.05 -16.10
N SER A 42 -12.42 -3.09 -15.83
CA SER A 42 -12.08 -1.90 -15.07
C SER A 42 -11.69 -2.25 -13.64
N PHE A 43 -12.43 -3.16 -12.99
CA PHE A 43 -12.10 -3.64 -11.65
C PHE A 43 -10.77 -4.41 -11.64
N LYS A 44 -10.57 -5.34 -12.58
CA LYS A 44 -9.32 -6.08 -12.76
C LYS A 44 -8.12 -5.13 -12.89
N THR A 45 -8.22 -4.12 -13.75
CA THR A 45 -7.17 -3.13 -13.96
C THR A 45 -6.85 -2.35 -12.70
N LYS A 46 -7.85 -2.06 -11.86
CA LYS A 46 -7.71 -1.34 -10.60
C LYS A 46 -6.98 -2.17 -9.53
N ILE A 47 -7.34 -3.45 -9.37
CA ILE A 47 -6.78 -4.30 -8.30
C ILE A 47 -5.42 -4.91 -8.67
N LYS A 48 -5.12 -5.07 -9.95
CA LYS A 48 -3.87 -5.69 -10.42
C LYS A 48 -2.60 -5.04 -9.85
N PRO A 49 -2.41 -3.70 -9.84
CA PRO A 49 -1.22 -3.08 -9.25
C PRO A 49 -1.08 -3.34 -7.76
N ILE A 50 -2.21 -3.48 -7.05
CA ILE A 50 -2.24 -3.66 -5.59
C ILE A 50 -1.91 -5.10 -5.22
N LEU A 51 -2.46 -6.07 -5.95
CA LEU A 51 -2.20 -7.49 -5.75
C LEU A 51 -0.83 -7.91 -6.31
N GLY A 52 -0.22 -7.08 -7.16
CA GLY A 52 1.12 -7.24 -7.66
C GLY A 52 1.33 -8.50 -8.49
N LYS A 53 2.54 -9.05 -8.37
CA LYS A 53 2.96 -10.24 -9.12
C LYS A 53 2.43 -11.57 -8.55
N SER A 54 1.71 -11.53 -7.44
CA SER A 54 1.14 -12.72 -6.81
C SER A 54 0.09 -13.41 -7.68
N PHE A 55 -0.50 -12.68 -8.63
CA PHE A 55 -1.53 -13.18 -9.52
C PHE A 55 -1.20 -12.94 -10.99
N LYS A 56 -1.41 -13.95 -11.82
CA LYS A 56 -1.36 -13.82 -13.28
C LYS A 56 -2.66 -13.20 -13.80
N ASP A 57 -2.61 -12.57 -14.97
CA ASP A 57 -3.76 -11.85 -15.55
C ASP A 57 -4.97 -12.75 -15.79
N GLU A 58 -4.73 -13.98 -16.21
CA GLU A 58 -5.77 -14.99 -16.45
C GLU A 58 -6.42 -15.45 -15.13
N GLU A 59 -5.61 -15.66 -14.08
CA GLU A 59 -6.11 -16.01 -12.75
C GLU A 59 -6.99 -14.91 -12.17
N LEU A 60 -6.58 -13.64 -12.31
CA LEU A 60 -7.36 -12.49 -11.83
C LEU A 60 -8.73 -12.40 -12.53
N ALA A 61 -8.78 -12.67 -13.84
CA ALA A 61 -10.03 -12.65 -14.58
C ALA A 61 -11.04 -13.71 -14.08
N ASN A 62 -10.52 -14.88 -13.64
CA ASN A 62 -11.35 -15.93 -13.08
C ASN A 62 -11.78 -15.62 -11.64
N ILE A 63 -10.86 -15.16 -10.79
CA ILE A 63 -11.10 -14.86 -9.38
C ILE A 63 -12.12 -13.72 -9.21
N VAL A 64 -12.07 -12.71 -10.07
CA VAL A 64 -13.04 -11.60 -10.04
C VAL A 64 -14.48 -12.07 -10.25
N LYS A 65 -14.71 -13.17 -10.96
CA LYS A 65 -16.05 -13.72 -11.21
C LYS A 65 -16.60 -14.60 -10.08
N LEU A 66 -15.76 -15.03 -9.13
CA LEU A 66 -16.16 -15.88 -8.01
C LEU A 66 -17.05 -15.13 -7.01
N GLU A 67 -17.67 -15.84 -6.09
CA GLU A 67 -18.37 -15.23 -4.95
C GLU A 67 -17.42 -14.41 -4.05
N ASN A 68 -17.98 -13.46 -3.30
CA ASN A 68 -17.16 -12.57 -2.47
C ASN A 68 -16.34 -13.33 -1.42
N LYS A 69 -16.90 -14.36 -0.79
CA LYS A 69 -16.17 -15.16 0.20
C LYS A 69 -14.98 -15.90 -0.41
N GLU A 70 -15.19 -16.57 -1.52
CA GLU A 70 -14.12 -17.29 -2.22
C GLU A 70 -13.03 -16.32 -2.73
N PHE A 71 -13.43 -15.17 -3.24
CA PHE A 71 -12.52 -14.10 -3.63
C PHE A 71 -11.65 -13.63 -2.46
N GLU A 72 -12.24 -13.38 -1.30
CA GLU A 72 -11.53 -12.98 -0.08
C GLU A 72 -10.53 -14.03 0.39
N ASP A 73 -10.95 -15.29 0.45
CA ASP A 73 -10.13 -16.41 0.92
C ASP A 73 -8.93 -16.66 -0.01
N ILE A 74 -9.13 -16.56 -1.32
CA ILE A 74 -8.05 -16.73 -2.30
C ILE A 74 -7.01 -15.62 -2.13
N ILE A 75 -7.43 -14.37 -1.96
CA ILE A 75 -6.50 -13.24 -1.76
C ILE A 75 -5.71 -13.42 -0.46
N LYS A 76 -6.38 -13.75 0.65
CA LYS A 76 -5.73 -13.99 1.95
C LYS A 76 -4.69 -15.12 1.85
N LYS A 77 -5.07 -16.24 1.24
CA LYS A 77 -4.21 -17.40 1.06
C LYS A 77 -2.97 -17.06 0.23
N ARG A 78 -3.15 -16.41 -0.92
CA ARG A 78 -2.03 -16.02 -1.80
C ARG A 78 -1.07 -15.03 -1.13
N PHE A 79 -1.61 -14.04 -0.44
CA PHE A 79 -0.78 -13.10 0.31
C PHE A 79 0.08 -13.82 1.36
N SER A 80 -0.53 -14.73 2.13
CA SER A 80 0.17 -15.52 3.14
C SER A 80 1.23 -16.43 2.53
N GLU A 81 0.93 -17.10 1.42
CA GLU A 81 1.89 -17.94 0.70
C GLU A 81 3.09 -17.12 0.19
N PHE A 82 2.83 -15.94 -0.38
CA PHE A 82 3.87 -15.06 -0.89
C PHE A 82 4.77 -14.52 0.23
N ARG A 83 4.16 -14.11 1.35
CA ARG A 83 4.87 -13.68 2.56
C ARG A 83 5.72 -14.80 3.14
N ASN A 84 5.19 -16.02 3.24
CA ASN A 84 5.90 -17.19 3.74
C ASN A 84 7.08 -17.61 2.83
N LYS A 85 6.91 -17.55 1.52
CA LYS A 85 8.01 -17.78 0.56
C LYS A 85 9.14 -16.78 0.79
N ARG A 86 8.81 -15.50 0.97
CA ARG A 86 9.80 -14.45 1.26
C ARG A 86 10.49 -14.68 2.60
N SER A 87 9.73 -14.99 3.66
CA SER A 87 10.27 -15.27 4.99
C SER A 87 11.26 -16.44 4.99
N LYS A 88 10.97 -17.51 4.26
CA LYS A 88 11.88 -18.65 4.10
C LYS A 88 13.16 -18.28 3.36
N ALA A 89 13.10 -17.34 2.40
CA ALA A 89 14.25 -16.98 1.58
C ALA A 89 15.25 -16.05 2.32
N ILE A 90 14.79 -15.19 3.25
CA ILE A 90 15.63 -14.17 3.89
C ILE A 90 15.68 -14.29 5.42
N GLN A 91 15.21 -15.38 6.00
CA GLN A 91 14.97 -15.58 7.43
C GLN A 91 13.84 -14.70 7.99
N GLU A 92 13.10 -15.24 8.95
CA GLU A 92 11.90 -14.60 9.50
C GLU A 92 12.19 -13.26 10.19
N ALA A 93 13.25 -13.19 11.01
CA ALA A 93 13.63 -11.97 11.71
C ALA A 93 13.94 -10.82 10.73
N THR A 94 14.72 -11.11 9.69
CA THR A 94 15.06 -10.13 8.65
C THR A 94 13.84 -9.68 7.87
N ASN A 95 12.91 -10.60 7.58
CA ASN A 95 11.65 -10.26 6.90
C ASN A 95 10.80 -9.31 7.77
N LEU A 96 10.69 -9.55 9.07
CA LEU A 96 9.94 -8.68 9.99
C LEU A 96 10.57 -7.29 10.08
N GLU A 97 11.88 -7.18 10.16
CA GLU A 97 12.58 -5.88 10.15
C GLU A 97 12.35 -5.12 8.84
N LEU A 98 12.39 -5.83 7.72
CA LEU A 98 12.10 -5.27 6.41
C LEU A 98 10.67 -4.72 6.33
N GLU A 99 9.70 -5.50 6.78
CA GLU A 99 8.28 -5.10 6.81
C GLU A 99 8.07 -3.86 7.70
N LYS A 100 8.69 -3.81 8.89
CA LYS A 100 8.69 -2.63 9.77
C LYS A 100 9.29 -1.40 9.08
N ARG A 101 10.42 -1.58 8.41
CA ARG A 101 11.08 -0.48 7.69
C ARG A 101 10.23 0.08 6.56
N ILE A 102 9.63 -0.79 5.76
CA ILE A 102 8.72 -0.38 4.67
C ILE A 102 7.52 0.37 5.24
N PHE A 103 6.91 -0.15 6.30
CA PHE A 103 5.79 0.52 6.96
C PHE A 103 6.15 1.95 7.39
N LEU A 104 7.26 2.11 8.11
CA LEU A 104 7.70 3.42 8.58
C LEU A 104 8.01 4.38 7.43
N GLN A 105 8.67 3.91 6.37
CA GLN A 105 8.96 4.72 5.19
C GLN A 105 7.66 5.16 4.49
N THR A 106 6.68 4.26 4.37
CA THR A 106 5.37 4.57 3.77
C THR A 106 4.64 5.65 4.58
N VAL A 107 4.59 5.47 5.90
CA VAL A 107 3.97 6.46 6.80
C VAL A 107 4.69 7.82 6.72
N ASP A 108 6.02 7.83 6.81
CA ASP A 108 6.80 9.08 6.79
C ASP A 108 6.63 9.84 5.47
N PHE A 109 6.59 9.12 4.35
CA PHE A 109 6.39 9.72 3.03
C PHE A 109 5.00 10.32 2.87
N LEU A 110 3.96 9.55 3.19
CA LEU A 110 2.57 9.98 3.04
C LEU A 110 2.20 11.08 4.04
N TRP A 111 2.74 11.01 5.26
CA TRP A 111 2.56 12.05 6.27
C TRP A 111 3.14 13.39 5.82
N ARG A 112 4.34 13.39 5.27
CA ARG A 112 4.97 14.60 4.73
C ARG A 112 4.11 15.23 3.62
N SER A 113 3.62 14.42 2.69
CA SER A 113 2.72 14.88 1.64
C SER A 113 1.41 15.45 2.21
N HIS A 114 0.85 14.80 3.23
CA HIS A 114 -0.36 15.26 3.90
C HIS A 114 -0.19 16.63 4.55
N LEU A 115 0.94 16.87 5.24
CA LEU A 115 1.25 18.18 5.80
C LEU A 115 1.34 19.28 4.73
N GLN A 116 1.92 18.97 3.56
CA GLN A 116 1.95 19.91 2.43
C GLN A 116 0.54 20.23 1.91
N TYR A 117 -0.34 19.22 1.81
CA TYR A 117 -1.75 19.44 1.42
C TYR A 117 -2.50 20.26 2.43
N LEU A 118 -2.31 20.02 3.74
CA LEU A 118 -2.94 20.84 4.79
C LEU A 118 -2.48 22.30 4.75
N GLU A 119 -1.18 22.51 4.52
CA GLU A 119 -0.65 23.88 4.39
C GLU A 119 -1.24 24.61 3.17
N HIS A 120 -1.32 23.92 2.03
CA HIS A 120 -1.97 24.47 0.85
C HIS A 120 -3.46 24.76 1.10
N LEU A 121 -4.18 23.82 1.73
CA LEU A 121 -5.59 24.05 2.11
C LEU A 121 -5.73 25.29 2.99
N ARG A 122 -4.86 25.48 3.98
CA ARG A 122 -4.86 26.63 4.86
C ARG A 122 -4.73 27.96 4.10
N GLN A 123 -3.90 27.99 3.06
CA GLN A 123 -3.69 29.19 2.24
C GLN A 123 -4.92 29.56 1.40
N VAL A 124 -5.65 28.55 0.88
CA VAL A 124 -6.75 28.79 -0.07
C VAL A 124 -8.12 28.81 0.58
N ILE A 125 -8.28 28.30 1.82
CA ILE A 125 -9.59 28.13 2.45
C ILE A 125 -10.30 29.47 2.73
N GLY A 126 -9.52 30.54 2.97
CA GLY A 126 -10.05 31.90 3.19
C GLY A 126 -10.90 32.42 2.03
N LEU A 127 -10.61 31.98 0.80
CA LEU A 127 -11.38 32.35 -0.38
C LEU A 127 -12.84 31.86 -0.34
N ARG A 128 -13.14 30.80 0.45
CA ARG A 128 -14.51 30.30 0.61
C ARG A 128 -15.40 31.26 1.41
N GLY A 129 -14.83 32.22 2.16
CA GLY A 129 -15.56 33.27 2.83
C GLY A 129 -16.36 34.14 1.88
N TYR A 130 -15.88 34.34 0.64
CA TYR A 130 -16.63 35.09 -0.39
C TYR A 130 -17.94 34.38 -0.79
N ALA A 131 -18.03 33.06 -0.60
CA ALA A 131 -19.23 32.25 -0.86
C ALA A 131 -20.14 32.13 0.40
N GLN A 132 -20.02 33.02 1.37
CA GLN A 132 -20.79 33.03 2.64
C GLN A 132 -20.65 31.75 3.47
N LYS A 133 -19.53 31.01 3.30
CA LYS A 133 -19.21 29.84 4.10
C LYS A 133 -18.20 30.21 5.17
N ASP A 134 -18.35 29.62 6.36
CA ASP A 134 -17.33 29.77 7.41
C ASP A 134 -16.04 29.05 7.01
N PRO A 135 -14.94 29.78 6.79
CA PRO A 135 -13.67 29.16 6.38
C PRO A 135 -13.14 28.16 7.41
N LEU A 136 -13.40 28.34 8.70
CA LEU A 136 -12.94 27.45 9.77
C LEU A 136 -13.66 26.12 9.72
N GLU A 137 -14.97 26.12 9.56
CA GLU A 137 -15.75 24.88 9.45
C GLU A 137 -15.40 24.12 8.14
N GLU A 138 -15.22 24.84 7.04
CA GLU A 138 -14.79 24.26 5.78
C GLU A 138 -13.39 23.63 5.90
N PHE A 139 -12.46 24.31 6.59
CA PHE A 139 -11.13 23.76 6.84
C PHE A 139 -11.20 22.47 7.66
N ARG A 140 -11.95 22.46 8.76
CA ARG A 140 -12.12 21.27 9.60
C ARG A 140 -12.66 20.08 8.79
N ARG A 141 -13.69 20.31 7.99
CA ARG A 141 -14.31 19.27 7.18
C ARG A 141 -13.37 18.70 6.12
N GLU A 142 -12.67 19.59 5.40
CA GLU A 142 -11.73 19.15 4.36
C GLU A 142 -10.48 18.48 4.96
N ALA A 143 -9.93 19.01 6.04
CA ALA A 143 -8.79 18.42 6.73
C ALA A 143 -9.11 17.02 7.27
N PHE A 144 -10.32 16.82 7.79
CA PHE A 144 -10.77 15.49 8.23
C PHE A 144 -10.83 14.49 7.06
N LYS A 145 -11.40 14.88 5.92
CA LYS A 145 -11.41 14.04 4.71
C LYS A 145 -10.01 13.71 4.21
N LEU A 146 -9.11 14.70 4.22
CA LEU A 146 -7.71 14.47 3.83
C LEU A 146 -7.03 13.48 4.77
N PHE A 147 -7.33 13.54 6.07
CA PHE A 147 -6.79 12.59 7.03
C PHE A 147 -7.34 11.17 6.85
N GLU A 148 -8.64 11.00 6.62
CA GLU A 148 -9.24 9.70 6.30
C GLU A 148 -8.61 9.10 5.03
N ASN A 149 -8.44 9.91 3.99
CA ASN A 149 -7.78 9.51 2.76
C ASN A 149 -6.32 9.09 2.99
N LEU A 150 -5.59 9.81 3.86
CA LEU A 150 -4.24 9.44 4.26
C LEU A 150 -4.20 8.05 4.91
N LEU A 151 -5.09 7.78 5.88
CA LEU A 151 -5.14 6.48 6.56
C LEU A 151 -5.42 5.33 5.58
N ASN A 152 -6.39 5.52 4.68
CA ASN A 152 -6.72 4.54 3.66
C ASN A 152 -5.55 4.34 2.69
N LYS A 153 -4.88 5.40 2.29
CA LYS A 153 -3.73 5.33 1.39
C LYS A 153 -2.54 4.61 2.03
N ILE A 154 -2.27 4.83 3.32
CA ILE A 154 -1.23 4.09 4.05
C ILE A 154 -1.49 2.58 3.98
N LYS A 155 -2.72 2.14 4.22
CA LYS A 155 -3.09 0.72 4.16
C LYS A 155 -2.87 0.13 2.76
N ILE A 156 -3.36 0.81 1.74
CA ILE A 156 -3.25 0.35 0.35
C ILE A 156 -1.79 0.32 -0.11
N ASP A 157 -1.05 1.42 0.07
CA ASP A 157 0.33 1.53 -0.40
C ASP A 157 1.23 0.53 0.32
N PHE A 158 1.05 0.33 1.63
CA PHE A 158 1.83 -0.64 2.40
C PHE A 158 1.60 -2.07 1.91
N ILE A 159 0.36 -2.52 1.76
CA ILE A 159 0.05 -3.86 1.23
C ILE A 159 0.53 -4.00 -0.23
N THR A 160 0.40 -2.95 -1.04
CA THR A 160 0.92 -2.92 -2.40
C THR A 160 2.44 -3.13 -2.42
N PHE A 161 3.18 -2.44 -1.56
CA PHE A 161 4.63 -2.65 -1.45
C PHE A 161 4.98 -4.08 -1.05
N LEU A 162 4.28 -4.64 -0.05
CA LEU A 162 4.52 -6.01 0.39
C LEU A 162 4.26 -7.05 -0.71
N ASN A 163 3.24 -6.83 -1.54
CA ASN A 163 2.90 -7.72 -2.66
C ASN A 163 3.87 -7.62 -3.84
N ASN A 164 4.54 -6.49 -4.00
CA ASN A 164 5.48 -6.24 -5.09
C ASN A 164 6.96 -6.44 -4.69
N LEU A 165 7.22 -6.82 -3.43
CA LEU A 165 8.57 -7.08 -2.94
C LEU A 165 9.15 -8.34 -3.56
N GLU A 166 10.27 -8.18 -4.26
CA GLU A 166 11.08 -9.28 -4.78
C GLU A 166 12.44 -9.31 -4.11
N ILE A 167 12.92 -10.52 -3.84
CA ILE A 167 14.27 -10.76 -3.38
C ILE A 167 15.12 -10.99 -4.63
N ILE A 168 16.12 -10.14 -4.83
CA ILE A 168 17.11 -10.30 -5.89
C ILE A 168 18.40 -10.76 -5.24
N ASN A 169 18.90 -11.91 -5.63
CA ASN A 169 20.23 -12.37 -5.26
C ASN A 169 21.28 -11.51 -5.99
N LYS A 170 22.42 -11.24 -5.34
CA LYS A 170 23.49 -10.40 -5.91
C LYS A 170 24.03 -10.84 -7.26
N GLU A 171 23.87 -12.13 -7.58
CA GLU A 171 24.36 -12.76 -8.82
C GLU A 171 23.54 -12.33 -10.05
N ASP A 172 22.29 -11.87 -9.85
CA ASP A 172 21.36 -11.51 -10.92
C ASP A 172 21.35 -10.00 -11.26
N VAL A 173 22.17 -9.18 -10.60
CA VAL A 173 22.22 -7.75 -10.87
C VAL A 173 23.26 -7.46 -11.96
N PRO A 174 22.85 -7.14 -13.21
CA PRO A 174 23.80 -6.65 -14.19
C PRO A 174 24.38 -5.33 -13.68
N ILE A 175 25.71 -5.30 -13.55
CA ILE A 175 26.48 -4.11 -13.14
C ILE A 175 26.26 -3.00 -14.18
N LYS A 176 25.17 -2.26 -14.06
CA LYS A 176 24.99 -0.96 -14.73
C LYS A 176 25.42 0.13 -13.77
N ASN A 177 26.47 0.84 -14.20
CA ASN A 177 27.16 1.98 -13.61
C ASN A 177 26.41 2.70 -12.48
N SER A 178 27.09 2.79 -11.33
CA SER A 178 26.67 3.30 -10.02
C SER A 178 26.23 4.78 -9.96
N ASN A 179 26.24 5.52 -11.06
CA ASN A 179 25.97 6.96 -11.05
C ASN A 179 24.51 7.37 -11.29
N THR A 180 23.63 6.45 -11.67
CA THR A 180 22.21 6.75 -11.96
C THR A 180 21.26 6.37 -10.82
N LEU A 181 21.73 5.69 -9.78
CA LEU A 181 20.88 5.17 -8.68
C LEU A 181 20.46 6.23 -7.65
N LYS A 182 21.04 7.43 -7.66
CA LYS A 182 20.74 8.45 -6.62
C LYS A 182 19.56 9.39 -6.92
N LYS A 183 19.03 9.42 -8.15
CA LYS A 183 17.95 10.38 -8.54
C LYS A 183 16.58 9.77 -8.89
N GLY A 184 16.44 8.44 -8.96
CA GLY A 184 15.23 7.78 -9.49
C GLY A 184 14.33 7.11 -8.45
N LEU A 185 14.70 7.09 -7.16
CA LEU A 185 14.05 6.25 -6.14
C LEU A 185 12.79 6.84 -5.48
N VAL A 186 12.40 8.07 -5.83
CA VAL A 186 11.34 8.79 -5.10
C VAL A 186 9.95 8.64 -5.73
N ASN A 187 9.84 8.24 -7.01
CA ASN A 187 8.57 8.31 -7.75
C ASN A 187 8.12 7.01 -8.43
N ASN A 188 8.70 5.85 -8.12
CA ASN A 188 8.30 4.61 -8.79
C ASN A 188 7.89 3.53 -7.76
N PRO A 189 6.62 3.00 -7.80
CA PRO A 189 6.18 1.93 -6.93
C PRO A 189 6.87 0.57 -7.18
N LYS A 190 7.81 0.51 -8.10
CA LYS A 190 8.72 -0.63 -8.31
C LYS A 190 9.99 -0.46 -7.49
N CYS A 191 9.89 -0.33 -6.17
CA CYS A 191 11.07 -0.33 -5.32
C CYS A 191 11.68 -1.74 -5.27
N LEU A 192 12.67 -1.98 -6.11
CA LEU A 192 13.58 -3.12 -5.98
C LEU A 192 14.49 -2.87 -4.77
N LEU A 193 14.17 -3.44 -3.64
CA LEU A 193 15.08 -3.46 -2.49
C LEU A 193 16.10 -4.59 -2.69
N VAL A 194 17.34 -4.20 -3.00
CA VAL A 194 18.49 -5.12 -2.99
C VAL A 194 18.87 -5.36 -1.54
N ILE A 195 18.58 -6.54 -1.02
CA ILE A 195 18.99 -6.96 0.31
C ILE A 195 20.37 -7.60 0.20
N LYS A 196 21.36 -7.01 0.89
CA LYS A 196 22.66 -7.65 1.08
C LYS A 196 22.47 -8.82 2.05
N LYS A 197 22.67 -10.05 1.59
CA LYS A 197 22.87 -11.20 2.47
C LYS A 197 24.23 -11.01 3.12
N ASN A 198 24.29 -10.76 4.43
CA ASN A 198 25.52 -10.84 5.18
C ASN A 198 25.85 -12.33 5.35
N GLU A 199 27.04 -12.70 4.94
CA GLU A 199 27.65 -13.99 5.27
C GLU A 199 27.93 -14.08 6.76
#